data_d37ff72e5c53afac8c994b1617450f67
#
_entry.id   d37ff72e5c53afac8c994b1617450f67
#
_cell.length_a   1.000
_cell.length_b   1.000
_cell.length_c   1.000
_cell.angle_alpha   90.00
_cell.angle_beta   90.00
_cell.angle_gamma   90.00
#
_symmetry.space_group_name_H-M   'P 1'
#
loop_
_entity.id
_entity.type
_entity.pdbx_description
1 polymer ?
#
loop_
_entity_poly.entity_id
_entity_poly.type
_entity_poly.pdbx_seq_one_letter_code
_entity_poly.pdbx_strand_id
1 'polypeptide(L)'
;EPSTGITQEQFTAELTKAFGPKVAERLQAQGIVVPVTDKSKIPGSVSPFLRDGDKVYGFYDPSTNRTYAVLENLTPDMVKGVVLHEVGVHFGFEGLLGIEKYAQVMKRVNVMRLAGNKAVLAAYAEAKQNAAHASQVGEETIAYLVQRNQDMGLVREIIARIKAFLYEKFGIGGDSLTEADLTMLARAAVLHATRTGEGKGLAPAFVRGTTEPVTKSNDVVGNQGGRS
;
A
#
# COMPACT_ATOMS: atom_id res chain seq x y z
N GLU A 1 -8.11 -20.13 23.20
CA GLU A 1 -7.85 -20.52 21.82
C GLU A 1 -6.37 -20.31 21.51
N PRO A 2 -5.71 -21.22 20.77
CA PRO A 2 -4.32 -21.01 20.41
C PRO A 2 -4.21 -19.72 19.61
N SER A 3 -3.26 -18.86 19.98
CA SER A 3 -2.89 -17.66 19.26
C SER A 3 -2.64 -18.02 17.78
N THR A 4 -3.44 -17.49 16.86
CA THR A 4 -3.28 -17.70 15.42
C THR A 4 -2.10 -16.92 14.85
N GLY A 5 -1.43 -16.13 15.67
CA GLY A 5 -0.32 -15.25 15.30
C GLY A 5 1.01 -15.98 15.13
N ILE A 6 1.99 -15.24 14.63
CA ILE A 6 3.37 -15.71 14.43
C ILE A 6 4.31 -15.13 15.49
N THR A 7 5.42 -15.83 15.74
CA THR A 7 6.49 -15.30 16.60
C THR A 7 7.38 -14.30 15.85
N GLN A 8 8.21 -13.57 16.60
CA GLN A 8 9.18 -12.65 16.01
C GLN A 8 10.21 -13.39 15.13
N GLU A 9 10.60 -14.61 15.54
CA GLU A 9 11.51 -15.45 14.78
C GLU A 9 10.86 -15.89 13.46
N GLN A 10 9.59 -16.29 13.49
CA GLN A 10 8.84 -16.65 12.30
C GLN A 10 8.66 -15.44 11.37
N PHE A 11 8.36 -14.26 11.91
CA PHE A 11 8.28 -13.02 11.14
C PHE A 11 9.61 -12.71 10.44
N THR A 12 10.73 -12.77 11.16
CA THR A 12 12.06 -12.55 10.58
C THR A 12 12.41 -13.61 9.52
N ALA A 13 12.03 -14.87 9.75
CA ALA A 13 12.22 -15.95 8.78
C ALA A 13 11.42 -15.71 7.49
N GLU A 14 10.16 -15.28 7.58
CA GLU A 14 9.34 -14.97 6.40
C GLU A 14 9.84 -13.72 5.66
N LEU A 15 10.31 -12.68 6.37
CA LEU A 15 11.00 -11.54 5.74
C LEU A 15 12.25 -11.99 4.98
N THR A 16 13.04 -12.86 5.59
CA THR A 16 14.26 -13.40 5.00
C THR A 16 13.95 -14.23 3.75
N LYS A 17 12.91 -15.03 3.80
CA LYS A 17 12.42 -15.82 2.66
C LYS A 17 11.91 -14.92 1.52
N ALA A 18 11.18 -13.85 1.85
CA ALA A 18 10.58 -12.96 0.86
C ALA A 18 11.60 -12.05 0.18
N PHE A 19 12.59 -11.53 0.92
CA PHE A 19 13.46 -10.46 0.45
C PHE A 19 14.97 -10.73 0.61
N GLY A 20 15.33 -11.81 1.27
CA GLY A 20 16.71 -12.13 1.64
C GLY A 20 17.16 -11.55 2.99
N PRO A 21 18.21 -12.13 3.62
CA PRO A 21 18.60 -11.79 5.00
C PRO A 21 19.07 -10.34 5.16
N LYS A 22 19.83 -9.82 4.20
CA LYS A 22 20.34 -8.42 4.25
C LYS A 22 19.21 -7.39 4.15
N VAL A 23 18.18 -7.69 3.39
CA VAL A 23 17.00 -6.82 3.25
C VAL A 23 16.16 -6.87 4.52
N ALA A 24 15.91 -8.07 5.05
CA ALA A 24 15.16 -8.25 6.30
C ALA A 24 15.80 -7.48 7.45
N GLU A 25 17.13 -7.60 7.62
CA GLU A 25 17.90 -6.85 8.60
C GLU A 25 17.77 -5.33 8.39
N ARG A 26 17.91 -4.85 7.14
CA ARG A 26 17.84 -3.42 6.82
C ARG A 26 16.46 -2.82 7.08
N LEU A 27 15.38 -3.52 6.72
CA LEU A 27 14.01 -3.08 6.96
C LEU A 27 13.73 -2.92 8.46
N GLN A 28 14.20 -3.87 9.28
CA GLN A 28 14.04 -3.83 10.73
C GLN A 28 14.95 -2.77 11.38
N ALA A 29 16.22 -2.70 11.00
CA ALA A 29 17.18 -1.74 11.54
C ALA A 29 16.80 -0.28 11.25
N GLN A 30 16.20 0.00 10.10
CA GLN A 30 15.71 1.34 9.75
C GLN A 30 14.34 1.68 10.38
N GLY A 31 13.72 0.74 11.10
CA GLY A 31 12.41 0.93 11.70
C GLY A 31 11.28 1.06 10.66
N ILE A 32 11.53 0.62 9.40
CA ILE A 32 10.50 0.60 8.36
C ILE A 32 9.41 -0.41 8.73
N VAL A 33 9.80 -1.52 9.36
CA VAL A 33 8.86 -2.47 9.93
C VAL A 33 9.38 -2.95 11.29
N VAL A 34 8.62 -2.65 12.35
CA VAL A 34 8.91 -3.05 13.72
C VAL A 34 7.89 -4.10 14.14
N PRO A 35 8.28 -5.35 14.40
CA PRO A 35 7.35 -6.35 14.90
C PRO A 35 6.97 -6.04 16.36
N VAL A 36 5.67 -6.10 16.67
CA VAL A 36 5.13 -6.04 18.03
C VAL A 36 4.30 -7.28 18.30
N THR A 37 4.42 -7.85 19.50
CA THR A 37 3.80 -9.13 19.84
C THR A 37 2.27 -9.07 19.76
N ASP A 38 1.71 -7.99 20.28
CA ASP A 38 0.27 -7.82 20.45
C ASP A 38 -0.14 -6.33 20.52
N LYS A 39 -1.44 -6.08 20.57
CA LYS A 39 -2.02 -4.73 20.63
C LYS A 39 -1.57 -3.91 21.84
N SER A 40 -1.20 -4.53 22.95
CA SER A 40 -0.79 -3.81 24.16
C SER A 40 0.54 -3.07 23.99
N LYS A 41 1.31 -3.47 22.99
CA LYS A 41 2.61 -2.86 22.62
C LYS A 41 2.48 -1.72 21.63
N ILE A 42 1.25 -1.39 21.21
CA ILE A 42 0.99 -0.26 20.31
C ILE A 42 1.22 1.05 21.06
N PRO A 43 2.00 2.00 20.51
CA PRO A 43 2.25 3.29 21.16
C PRO A 43 0.96 4.04 21.48
N GLY A 44 0.94 4.77 22.61
CA GLY A 44 -0.20 5.58 23.03
C GLY A 44 -0.61 6.68 22.06
N SER A 45 0.29 7.08 21.14
CA SER A 45 -0.01 7.97 20.01
C SER A 45 -0.97 7.37 18.99
N VAL A 46 -1.04 6.03 18.92
CA VAL A 46 -1.82 5.27 17.93
C VAL A 46 -3.06 4.63 18.54
N SER A 47 -2.97 4.15 19.79
CA SER A 47 -4.03 3.40 20.47
C SER A 47 -5.41 4.09 20.47
N PRO A 48 -5.56 5.43 20.55
CA PRO A 48 -6.86 6.08 20.52
C PRO A 48 -7.62 5.93 19.19
N PHE A 49 -6.92 5.55 18.11
CA PHE A 49 -7.51 5.36 16.78
C PHE A 49 -7.94 3.91 16.52
N LEU A 50 -7.65 3.01 17.47
CA LEU A 50 -8.08 1.61 17.40
C LEU A 50 -9.53 1.52 17.91
N ARG A 51 -10.34 0.74 17.18
CA ARG A 51 -11.70 0.38 17.63
C ARG A 51 -11.67 -0.95 18.33
N ASP A 52 -12.58 -1.13 19.30
CA ASP A 52 -12.79 -2.42 19.93
C ASP A 52 -13.17 -3.46 18.85
N GLY A 53 -12.49 -4.60 18.86
CA GLY A 53 -12.69 -5.65 17.86
C GLY A 53 -11.92 -5.49 16.55
N ASP A 54 -11.23 -4.38 16.31
CA ASP A 54 -10.39 -4.23 15.12
C ASP A 54 -9.27 -5.27 15.11
N LYS A 55 -9.20 -6.04 14.02
CA LYS A 55 -8.07 -6.90 13.70
C LYS A 55 -7.08 -6.10 12.86
N VAL A 56 -6.02 -5.62 13.51
CA VAL A 56 -4.98 -4.80 12.88
C VAL A 56 -3.77 -5.68 12.60
N TYR A 57 -3.34 -5.74 11.35
CA TYR A 57 -2.16 -6.50 10.92
C TYR A 57 -0.88 -5.66 10.94
N GLY A 58 -1.01 -4.38 10.67
CA GLY A 58 0.07 -3.41 10.72
C GLY A 58 -0.48 -2.00 10.83
N PHE A 59 0.37 -1.08 11.24
CA PHE A 59 0.04 0.34 11.30
C PHE A 59 1.31 1.18 11.20
N TYR A 60 1.13 2.36 10.64
CA TYR A 60 2.16 3.40 10.64
C TYR A 60 1.87 4.42 11.73
N ASP A 61 2.89 4.75 12.51
CA ASP A 61 2.84 5.82 13.50
C ASP A 61 3.58 7.05 12.98
N PRO A 62 2.87 8.12 12.63
CA PRO A 62 3.49 9.34 12.11
C PRO A 62 4.34 10.08 13.13
N SER A 63 4.10 9.89 14.43
CA SER A 63 4.85 10.56 15.49
C SER A 63 6.28 10.04 15.60
N THR A 64 6.48 8.75 15.31
CA THR A 64 7.78 8.09 15.33
C THR A 64 8.35 7.84 13.94
N ASN A 65 7.54 8.10 12.89
CA ASN A 65 7.84 7.76 11.50
C ASN A 65 8.20 6.28 11.33
N ARG A 66 7.51 5.39 12.03
CA ARG A 66 7.74 3.94 12.04
C ARG A 66 6.48 3.18 11.66
N THR A 67 6.71 2.05 11.04
CA THR A 67 5.68 1.05 10.76
C THR A 67 5.80 -0.11 11.71
N TYR A 68 4.68 -0.63 12.15
CA TYR A 68 4.59 -1.75 13.08
C TYR A 68 3.80 -2.89 12.47
N ALA A 69 4.26 -4.12 12.68
CA ALA A 69 3.56 -5.36 12.32
C ALA A 69 3.05 -6.04 13.59
N VAL A 70 1.75 -6.29 13.67
CA VAL A 70 1.10 -6.87 14.86
C VAL A 70 1.06 -8.38 14.75
N LEU A 71 2.01 -9.06 15.38
CA LEU A 71 2.30 -10.47 15.17
C LEU A 71 1.16 -11.41 15.57
N GLU A 72 0.38 -11.09 16.61
CA GLU A 72 -0.77 -11.89 17.04
C GLU A 72 -1.83 -12.09 15.95
N ASN A 73 -1.86 -11.19 14.96
CA ASN A 73 -2.86 -11.20 13.90
C ASN A 73 -2.31 -11.69 12.55
N LEU A 74 -1.00 -11.89 12.42
CA LEU A 74 -0.36 -12.28 11.18
C LEU A 74 -0.31 -13.79 11.00
N THR A 75 -0.38 -14.22 9.74
CA THR A 75 0.05 -15.56 9.31
C THR A 75 1.33 -15.43 8.46
N PRO A 76 2.12 -16.49 8.29
CA PRO A 76 3.38 -16.43 7.55
C PRO A 76 3.25 -15.87 6.13
N ASP A 77 2.20 -16.25 5.42
CA ASP A 77 1.91 -15.81 4.04
C ASP A 77 1.55 -14.32 3.92
N MET A 78 1.10 -13.68 5.00
CA MET A 78 0.74 -12.27 5.03
C MET A 78 1.95 -11.34 5.18
N VAL A 79 3.06 -11.82 5.71
CA VAL A 79 4.22 -10.99 6.09
C VAL A 79 4.72 -10.14 4.93
N LYS A 80 4.96 -10.73 3.77
CA LYS A 80 5.44 -10.01 2.58
C LYS A 80 4.48 -8.88 2.18
N GLY A 81 3.19 -9.18 2.12
CA GLY A 81 2.16 -8.23 1.73
C GLY A 81 2.03 -7.06 2.70
N VAL A 82 2.01 -7.34 4.00
CA VAL A 82 1.95 -6.30 5.04
C VAL A 82 3.16 -5.39 4.96
N VAL A 83 4.36 -5.93 4.80
CA VAL A 83 5.60 -5.13 4.68
C VAL A 83 5.57 -4.22 3.45
N LEU A 84 5.17 -4.72 2.29
CA LEU A 84 5.06 -3.90 1.07
C LEU A 84 3.98 -2.81 1.20
N HIS A 85 2.86 -3.13 1.83
CA HIS A 85 1.82 -2.16 2.13
C HIS A 85 2.38 -1.03 2.99
N GLU A 86 3.07 -1.37 4.05
CA GLU A 86 3.62 -0.37 4.97
C GLU A 86 4.73 0.47 4.32
N VAL A 87 5.55 -0.12 3.46
CA VAL A 87 6.52 0.63 2.64
C VAL A 87 5.79 1.64 1.73
N GLY A 88 4.72 1.23 1.07
CA GLY A 88 3.90 2.12 0.24
C GLY A 88 3.32 3.29 1.05
N VAL A 89 2.72 2.99 2.20
CA VAL A 89 2.17 4.00 3.12
C VAL A 89 3.24 4.94 3.66
N HIS A 90 4.44 4.42 3.95
CA HIS A 90 5.54 5.22 4.51
C HIS A 90 6.09 6.23 3.51
N PHE A 91 6.30 5.83 2.27
CA PHE A 91 6.98 6.66 1.27
C PHE A 91 6.03 7.41 0.34
N GLY A 92 4.84 6.88 0.06
CA GLY A 92 3.94 7.42 -0.95
C GLY A 92 4.53 7.41 -2.36
N PHE A 93 3.77 7.85 -3.35
CA PHE A 93 4.28 7.95 -4.73
C PHE A 93 5.43 8.94 -4.87
N GLU A 94 5.37 10.06 -4.17
CA GLU A 94 6.44 11.06 -4.23
C GLU A 94 7.76 10.49 -3.70
N GLY A 95 7.75 9.76 -2.60
CA GLY A 95 8.93 9.09 -2.05
C GLY A 95 9.43 7.95 -2.93
N LEU A 96 8.51 7.13 -3.47
CA LEU A 96 8.85 5.98 -4.32
C LEU A 96 9.42 6.40 -5.68
N LEU A 97 8.94 7.48 -6.26
CA LEU A 97 9.35 7.96 -7.58
C LEU A 97 10.44 9.02 -7.52
N GLY A 98 10.52 9.77 -6.42
CA GLY A 98 11.23 11.02 -6.29
C GLY A 98 10.42 12.20 -6.83
N ILE A 99 10.59 13.37 -6.22
CA ILE A 99 9.79 14.59 -6.45
C ILE A 99 9.67 14.95 -7.94
N GLU A 100 10.78 15.00 -8.65
CA GLU A 100 10.81 15.40 -10.08
C GLU A 100 10.08 14.37 -10.95
N LYS A 101 10.34 13.09 -10.75
CA LYS A 101 9.68 12.03 -11.54
C LYS A 101 8.20 11.94 -11.24
N TYR A 102 7.81 12.09 -9.99
CA TYR A 102 6.40 12.15 -9.57
C TYR A 102 5.67 13.29 -10.31
N ALA A 103 6.23 14.50 -10.29
CA ALA A 103 5.65 15.65 -11.01
C ALA A 103 5.53 15.41 -12.52
N GLN A 104 6.55 14.79 -13.15
CA GLN A 104 6.51 14.43 -14.57
C GLN A 104 5.40 13.39 -14.85
N VAL A 105 5.26 12.36 -14.01
CA VAL A 105 4.21 11.34 -14.14
C VAL A 105 2.83 11.97 -14.04
N MET A 106 2.59 12.81 -13.04
CA MET A 106 1.32 13.51 -12.85
C MET A 106 0.95 14.39 -14.06
N LYS A 107 1.93 15.12 -14.58
CA LYS A 107 1.75 15.91 -15.80
C LYS A 107 1.40 15.03 -17.01
N ARG A 108 2.12 13.94 -17.22
CA ARG A 108 1.87 13.00 -18.34
C ARG A 108 0.50 12.35 -18.24
N VAL A 109 0.09 11.88 -17.05
CA VAL A 109 -1.26 11.34 -16.82
C VAL A 109 -2.32 12.37 -17.22
N ASN A 110 -2.17 13.62 -16.80
CA ASN A 110 -3.11 14.67 -17.17
C ASN A 110 -3.14 14.95 -18.68
N VAL A 111 -1.98 15.05 -19.34
CA VAL A 111 -1.89 15.22 -20.80
C VAL A 111 -2.57 14.06 -21.53
N MET A 112 -2.30 12.82 -21.13
CA MET A 112 -2.92 11.64 -21.75
C MET A 112 -4.43 11.59 -21.52
N ARG A 113 -4.90 12.03 -20.36
CA ARG A 113 -6.34 12.17 -20.05
C ARG A 113 -7.00 13.16 -20.99
N LEU A 114 -6.41 14.35 -21.15
CA LEU A 114 -6.92 15.40 -22.05
C LEU A 114 -6.88 14.99 -23.52
N ALA A 115 -5.91 14.18 -23.91
CA ALA A 115 -5.79 13.60 -25.25
C ALA A 115 -6.74 12.41 -25.50
N GLY A 116 -7.58 12.04 -24.54
CA GLY A 116 -8.57 10.98 -24.70
C GLY A 116 -8.03 9.56 -24.60
N ASN A 117 -6.88 9.35 -23.96
CA ASN A 117 -6.35 7.99 -23.76
C ASN A 117 -7.33 7.13 -22.95
N LYS A 118 -7.83 6.05 -23.56
CA LYS A 118 -8.91 5.22 -22.98
C LYS A 118 -8.54 4.62 -21.62
N ALA A 119 -7.32 4.11 -21.46
CA ALA A 119 -6.86 3.51 -20.21
C ALA A 119 -6.82 4.56 -19.08
N VAL A 120 -6.28 5.75 -19.38
CA VAL A 120 -6.20 6.85 -18.41
C VAL A 120 -7.58 7.39 -18.07
N LEU A 121 -8.48 7.52 -19.05
CA LEU A 121 -9.87 7.96 -18.80
C LEU A 121 -10.63 6.98 -17.91
N ALA A 122 -10.49 5.67 -18.14
CA ALA A 122 -11.13 4.64 -17.32
C ALA A 122 -10.59 4.68 -15.88
N ALA A 123 -9.25 4.72 -15.71
CA ALA A 123 -8.63 4.81 -14.40
C ALA A 123 -9.01 6.10 -13.65
N TYR A 124 -9.07 7.24 -14.36
CA TYR A 124 -9.47 8.52 -13.78
C TYR A 124 -10.95 8.54 -13.35
N ALA A 125 -11.84 7.96 -14.15
CA ALA A 125 -13.26 7.88 -13.80
C ALA A 125 -13.48 7.08 -12.53
N GLU A 126 -12.78 5.95 -12.38
CA GLU A 126 -12.83 5.12 -11.19
C GLU A 126 -12.21 5.82 -9.99
N ALA A 127 -11.06 6.48 -10.18
CA ALA A 127 -10.41 7.27 -9.15
C ALA A 127 -11.34 8.37 -8.59
N LYS A 128 -12.09 9.05 -9.46
CA LYS A 128 -13.08 10.06 -9.03
C LYS A 128 -14.21 9.49 -8.17
N GLN A 129 -14.60 8.23 -8.39
CA GLN A 129 -15.65 7.59 -7.63
C GLN A 129 -15.16 7.11 -6.25
N ASN A 130 -13.90 6.69 -6.16
CA ASN A 130 -13.36 5.98 -5.00
C ASN A 130 -12.39 6.81 -4.14
N ALA A 131 -11.86 7.93 -4.66
CA ALA A 131 -10.98 8.78 -3.89
C ALA A 131 -11.72 9.42 -2.70
N ALA A 132 -11.13 9.34 -1.52
CA ALA A 132 -11.69 9.96 -0.32
C ALA A 132 -11.68 11.50 -0.41
N HIS A 133 -10.70 12.06 -1.13
CA HIS A 133 -10.55 13.50 -1.36
C HIS A 133 -10.18 13.81 -2.81
N ALA A 134 -10.63 14.95 -3.33
CA ALA A 134 -10.36 15.38 -4.70
C ALA A 134 -8.85 15.47 -5.01
N SER A 135 -8.02 15.82 -4.03
CA SER A 135 -6.56 15.87 -4.14
C SER A 135 -5.91 14.51 -4.44
N GLN A 136 -6.57 13.42 -4.09
CA GLN A 136 -6.06 12.05 -4.28
C GLN A 136 -6.36 11.45 -5.64
N VAL A 137 -7.28 12.06 -6.41
CA VAL A 137 -7.74 11.50 -7.70
C VAL A 137 -6.57 11.22 -8.65
N GLY A 138 -5.53 12.05 -8.63
CA GLY A 138 -4.32 11.85 -9.45
C GLY A 138 -3.56 10.58 -9.05
N GLU A 139 -3.29 10.39 -7.79
CA GLU A 139 -2.58 9.21 -7.26
C GLU A 139 -3.40 7.93 -7.36
N GLU A 140 -4.70 8.01 -7.07
CA GLU A 140 -5.64 6.90 -7.32
C GLU A 140 -5.63 6.49 -8.80
N THR A 141 -5.57 7.47 -9.72
CA THR A 141 -5.46 7.17 -11.16
C THR A 141 -4.18 6.39 -11.45
N ILE A 142 -3.03 6.79 -10.89
CA ILE A 142 -1.77 6.05 -11.04
C ILE A 142 -1.91 4.64 -10.48
N ALA A 143 -2.49 4.47 -9.30
CA ALA A 143 -2.67 3.16 -8.68
C ALA A 143 -3.55 2.22 -9.54
N TYR A 144 -4.65 2.72 -10.11
CA TYR A 144 -5.48 1.95 -11.03
C TYR A 144 -4.75 1.61 -12.34
N LEU A 145 -3.92 2.52 -12.86
CA LEU A 145 -3.09 2.24 -14.04
C LEU A 145 -2.09 1.12 -13.74
N VAL A 146 -1.40 1.16 -12.60
CA VAL A 146 -0.47 0.11 -12.17
C VAL A 146 -1.21 -1.23 -12.00
N GLN A 147 -2.41 -1.21 -11.47
CA GLN A 147 -3.20 -2.42 -11.25
C GLN A 147 -3.63 -3.10 -12.55
N ARG A 148 -3.94 -2.34 -13.62
CA ARG A 148 -4.67 -2.88 -14.78
C ARG A 148 -3.95 -2.72 -16.13
N ASN A 149 -2.92 -1.90 -16.20
CA ASN A 149 -2.30 -1.50 -17.46
C ASN A 149 -0.77 -1.59 -17.39
N GLN A 150 -0.24 -2.67 -16.83
CA GLN A 150 1.20 -2.81 -16.58
C GLN A 150 2.04 -2.80 -17.86
N ASP A 151 1.45 -3.18 -19.00
CA ASP A 151 2.10 -3.11 -20.31
C ASP A 151 2.19 -1.71 -20.92
N MET A 152 1.48 -0.74 -20.37
CA MET A 152 1.48 0.64 -20.84
C MET A 152 2.86 1.26 -20.58
N GLY A 153 3.43 1.95 -21.57
CA GLY A 153 4.78 2.54 -21.48
C GLY A 153 5.00 3.43 -20.25
N LEU A 154 4.02 4.30 -19.93
CA LEU A 154 4.07 5.12 -18.72
C LEU A 154 4.09 4.28 -17.43
N VAL A 155 3.27 3.23 -17.39
CA VAL A 155 3.18 2.35 -16.21
C VAL A 155 4.47 1.55 -16.03
N ARG A 156 5.06 1.07 -17.13
CA ARG A 156 6.37 0.39 -17.07
C ARG A 156 7.47 1.30 -16.52
N GLU A 157 7.46 2.59 -16.88
CA GLU A 157 8.41 3.56 -16.31
C GLU A 157 8.19 3.77 -14.80
N ILE A 158 6.93 3.87 -14.36
CA ILE A 158 6.57 3.97 -12.94
C ILE A 158 7.07 2.73 -12.18
N ILE A 159 6.76 1.54 -12.68
CA ILE A 159 7.17 0.26 -12.08
C ILE A 159 8.70 0.16 -12.02
N ALA A 160 9.40 0.50 -13.11
CA ALA A 160 10.85 0.48 -13.14
C ALA A 160 11.45 1.41 -12.08
N ARG A 161 10.87 2.59 -11.88
CA ARG A 161 11.36 3.53 -10.86
C ARG A 161 11.06 3.04 -9.44
N ILE A 162 9.89 2.46 -9.19
CA ILE A 162 9.57 1.83 -7.90
C ILE A 162 10.56 0.71 -7.60
N LYS A 163 10.82 -0.18 -8.57
CA LYS A 163 11.80 -1.27 -8.41
C LYS A 163 13.21 -0.74 -8.13
N ALA A 164 13.63 0.31 -8.84
CA ALA A 164 14.92 0.97 -8.62
C ALA A 164 15.01 1.54 -7.21
N PHE A 165 13.99 2.25 -6.73
CA PHE A 165 13.92 2.78 -5.37
C PHE A 165 14.05 1.67 -4.32
N LEU A 166 13.29 0.59 -4.48
CA LEU A 166 13.31 -0.53 -3.54
C LEU A 166 14.67 -1.22 -3.50
N TYR A 167 15.32 -1.33 -4.66
CA TYR A 167 16.68 -1.86 -4.75
C TYR A 167 17.71 -0.92 -4.11
N GLU A 168 17.71 0.36 -4.46
CA GLU A 168 18.62 1.37 -3.94
C GLU A 168 18.48 1.55 -2.42
N LYS A 169 17.24 1.61 -1.94
CA LYS A 169 16.96 1.87 -0.52
C LYS A 169 17.15 0.65 0.37
N PHE A 170 16.68 -0.51 -0.09
CA PHE A 170 16.59 -1.72 0.73
C PHE A 170 17.38 -2.91 0.17
N GLY A 171 17.75 -2.90 -1.10
CA GLY A 171 18.35 -4.04 -1.79
C GLY A 171 17.31 -5.06 -2.29
N ILE A 172 16.02 -4.70 -2.32
CA ILE A 172 14.96 -5.58 -2.83
C ILE A 172 15.11 -5.70 -4.34
N GLY A 173 15.48 -6.91 -4.83
CA GLY A 173 15.59 -7.19 -6.26
C GLY A 173 14.25 -7.16 -6.98
N GLY A 174 14.24 -6.64 -8.21
CA GLY A 174 13.01 -6.54 -9.00
C GLY A 174 12.33 -7.88 -9.28
N ASP A 175 13.11 -8.98 -9.34
CA ASP A 175 12.60 -10.33 -9.60
C ASP A 175 11.86 -10.96 -8.42
N SER A 176 12.03 -10.42 -7.21
CA SER A 176 11.29 -10.84 -6.01
C SER A 176 9.89 -10.24 -5.91
N LEU A 177 9.52 -9.31 -6.81
CA LEU A 177 8.26 -8.58 -6.80
C LEU A 177 7.36 -9.05 -7.94
N THR A 178 6.17 -9.54 -7.58
CA THR A 178 5.11 -9.89 -8.53
C THR A 178 4.31 -8.66 -8.95
N GLU A 179 3.46 -8.80 -9.97
CA GLU A 179 2.50 -7.76 -10.36
C GLU A 179 1.52 -7.42 -9.24
N ALA A 180 1.11 -8.42 -8.46
CA ALA A 180 0.26 -8.24 -7.30
C ALA A 180 0.96 -7.43 -6.19
N ASP A 181 2.24 -7.69 -5.96
CA ASP A 181 3.06 -6.93 -5.00
C ASP A 181 3.15 -5.45 -5.39
N LEU A 182 3.38 -5.18 -6.67
CA LEU A 182 3.47 -3.82 -7.21
C LEU A 182 2.12 -3.08 -7.13
N THR A 183 1.03 -3.79 -7.42
CA THR A 183 -0.34 -3.27 -7.27
C THR A 183 -0.62 -2.92 -5.81
N MET A 184 -0.30 -3.81 -4.88
CA MET A 184 -0.48 -3.57 -3.43
C MET A 184 0.33 -2.35 -2.97
N LEU A 185 1.59 -2.25 -3.38
CA LEU A 185 2.46 -1.13 -3.05
C LEU A 185 1.91 0.20 -3.60
N ALA A 186 1.43 0.20 -4.85
CA ALA A 186 0.85 1.38 -5.48
C ALA A 186 -0.45 1.83 -4.77
N ARG A 187 -1.32 0.87 -4.43
CA ARG A 187 -2.54 1.16 -3.66
C ARG A 187 -2.23 1.73 -2.27
N ALA A 188 -1.23 1.16 -1.60
CA ALA A 188 -0.77 1.65 -0.31
C ALA A 188 -0.15 3.05 -0.39
N ALA A 189 0.57 3.37 -1.47
CA ALA A 189 1.17 4.69 -1.68
C ALA A 189 0.12 5.82 -1.74
N VAL A 190 -1.09 5.56 -2.24
CA VAL A 190 -2.20 6.54 -2.22
C VAL A 190 -2.58 6.91 -0.80
N LEU A 191 -2.53 5.96 0.14
CA LEU A 191 -2.87 6.22 1.54
C LEU A 191 -1.89 7.19 2.20
N HIS A 192 -0.66 7.31 1.71
CA HIS A 192 0.29 8.33 2.16
C HIS A 192 -0.24 9.75 1.88
N ALA A 193 -0.81 9.99 0.70
CA ALA A 193 -1.32 11.31 0.30
C ALA A 193 -2.51 11.78 1.16
N THR A 194 -3.35 10.86 1.66
CA THR A 194 -4.46 11.22 2.57
C THR A 194 -3.97 11.87 3.87
N ARG A 195 -2.71 11.68 4.19
CA ARG A 195 -2.12 12.02 5.48
C ARG A 195 -1.35 13.32 5.46
N THR A 196 -0.84 13.72 4.29
CA THR A 196 -0.02 14.92 4.12
C THR A 196 -0.81 16.13 3.59
N GLY A 197 -2.02 15.92 3.06
CA GLY A 197 -2.74 16.91 2.25
C GLY A 197 -3.53 17.99 3.00
N GLU A 198 -3.78 17.91 4.31
CA GLU A 198 -4.73 18.83 4.96
C GLU A 198 -4.25 19.47 6.27
N GLY A 199 -2.96 19.55 6.58
CA GLY A 199 -2.51 20.32 7.76
C GLY A 199 -3.10 19.88 9.11
N LYS A 200 -3.88 18.82 9.16
CA LYS A 200 -4.37 18.16 10.36
C LYS A 200 -3.39 17.06 10.70
N GLY A 201 -2.94 17.06 11.95
CA GLY A 201 -1.96 16.10 12.47
C GLY A 201 -2.15 14.71 11.89
N LEU A 202 -1.05 14.16 11.39
CA LEU A 202 -1.01 12.88 10.70
C LEU A 202 -1.74 11.79 11.49
N ALA A 203 -2.85 11.29 10.97
CA ALA A 203 -3.55 10.17 11.58
C ALA A 203 -2.81 8.86 11.26
N PRO A 204 -2.71 7.91 12.19
CA PRO A 204 -2.14 6.59 11.92
C PRO A 204 -2.90 5.90 10.78
N ALA A 205 -2.19 5.20 9.89
CA ALA A 205 -2.80 4.32 8.92
C ALA A 205 -2.73 2.87 9.40
N PHE A 206 -3.78 2.11 9.14
CA PHE A 206 -3.91 0.73 9.60
C PHE A 206 -4.15 -0.22 8.43
N VAL A 207 -3.45 -1.35 8.44
CA VAL A 207 -3.85 -2.54 7.67
C VAL A 207 -4.89 -3.26 8.50
N ARG A 208 -6.16 -3.13 8.13
CA ARG A 208 -7.28 -3.80 8.81
C ARG A 208 -7.72 -5.04 8.03
N GLY A 209 -8.28 -6.01 8.74
CA GLY A 209 -8.66 -7.32 8.24
C GLY A 209 -9.76 -7.38 7.19
N THR A 210 -9.45 -6.88 6.01
CA THR A 210 -10.14 -7.25 4.78
C THR A 210 -9.08 -7.62 3.75
N THR A 211 -8.27 -8.61 4.06
CA THR A 211 -7.47 -9.31 3.06
C THR A 211 -8.32 -10.39 2.41
N GLU A 212 -9.44 -10.02 1.84
CA GLU A 212 -9.89 -10.77 0.69
C GLU A 212 -8.98 -10.33 -0.46
N PRO A 213 -8.29 -11.26 -1.14
CA PRO A 213 -7.75 -10.96 -2.45
C PRO A 213 -8.93 -10.45 -3.26
N VAL A 214 -8.75 -9.36 -4.02
CA VAL A 214 -9.77 -8.84 -4.93
C VAL A 214 -10.05 -9.91 -5.98
N THR A 215 -10.82 -10.91 -5.61
CA THR A 215 -11.50 -11.82 -6.51
C THR A 215 -12.78 -11.12 -6.91
N LYS A 216 -12.77 -10.67 -8.16
CA LYS A 216 -13.92 -10.33 -9.01
C LYS A 216 -15.26 -10.43 -8.28
N SER A 217 -15.80 -9.34 -7.76
CA SER A 217 -17.23 -9.21 -7.52
C SER A 217 -17.87 -8.71 -8.80
N ASN A 218 -18.26 -9.66 -9.65
CA ASN A 218 -19.32 -9.49 -10.64
C ASN A 218 -20.64 -9.78 -9.91
N ASP A 219 -21.11 -8.91 -9.08
CA ASP A 219 -22.50 -8.91 -8.66
C ASP A 219 -23.26 -7.86 -9.46
N VAL A 220 -23.71 -8.32 -10.61
CA VAL A 220 -24.82 -7.75 -11.34
C VAL A 220 -26.06 -7.91 -10.46
N VAL A 221 -26.43 -6.86 -9.75
CA VAL A 221 -27.76 -6.78 -9.16
C VAL A 221 -28.75 -6.57 -10.30
N GLY A 222 -29.39 -7.67 -10.69
CA GLY A 222 -30.51 -7.67 -11.61
C GLY A 222 -31.68 -6.88 -11.02
N ASN A 223 -32.00 -5.78 -11.68
CA ASN A 223 -33.22 -5.02 -11.45
C ASN A 223 -34.40 -5.84 -12.01
N GLN A 224 -35.13 -6.52 -11.14
CA GLN A 224 -36.44 -7.12 -11.49
C GLN A 224 -37.50 -6.04 -11.34
N GLY A 225 -37.97 -5.57 -12.46
CA GLY A 225 -39.17 -4.74 -12.56
C GLY A 225 -40.39 -5.46 -12.01
N GLY A 226 -41.10 -4.81 -11.12
CA GLY A 226 -42.47 -5.15 -10.69
C GLY A 226 -43.47 -4.18 -11.30
N ARG A 227 -44.37 -4.73 -12.07
CA ARG A 227 -45.55 -4.09 -12.66
C ARG A 227 -46.55 -3.69 -11.55
N SER A 228 -47.15 -2.57 -11.66
CA SER A 228 -48.62 -2.41 -11.75
C SER A 228 -48.93 -0.94 -12.03
#